data_505aef4e74616cb341b059de32fd7d9e
#
_entry.id   505aef4e74616cb341b059de32fd7d9e
#
_cell.length_a   1.000
_cell.length_b   1.000
_cell.length_c   1.000
_cell.angle_alpha   90.00
_cell.angle_beta   90.00
_cell.angle_gamma   90.00
#
_symmetry.space_group_name_H-M   'P 1'
#
loop_
_entity.id
_entity.type
_entity.pdbx_description
1 polymer ?
#
loop_
_entity_poly.entity_id
_entity_poly.type
_entity_poly.pdbx_seq_one_letter_code
_entity_poly.pdbx_strand_id
1 'polypeptide(L)'
;MSALALAVRIAVTENLKKISNHMKQKTIVPALPFLLPSLFGVGVFYAVPFAVSVFFTFTQGVAHPHFAGLQNFRELWGTAVFRQALGNTVLFLTVGLCLLLALALFAALVCAKGRFAPQELALLLPMVIPVNSFALGWQSLWGQNGAVNRLLGLAGREPVDFLNGAAAFPLLVALYLIKNTGCVSLILAAVIRAVPQDYQDAYQLDSTSEWGYVRRVLLPLLTPTLLIGMLLGISNYFLMFRDVYALYGSNPPARLYMLQHFMNGNFYQLNHQLLSAAALATVLLITGTVWFGKRCTVEKTENGKGRRQ
;
A
#
# COMPACT_ATOMS: atom_id res chain seq x y z
N MET A 1 23.48 33.64 36.00
CA MET A 1 24.19 32.78 34.96
C MET A 1 24.75 33.69 33.90
N SER A 2 26.06 33.75 33.79
CA SER A 2 26.88 34.81 33.21
C SER A 2 26.73 34.95 31.69
N ALA A 3 26.77 36.16 31.17
CA ALA A 3 26.84 36.51 29.75
C ALA A 3 27.86 35.66 28.95
N LEU A 4 28.88 35.17 29.62
CA LEU A 4 29.91 34.24 29.07
C LEU A 4 29.32 32.88 28.64
N ALA A 5 28.36 32.31 29.41
CA ALA A 5 27.74 31.04 29.07
C ALA A 5 26.83 31.15 27.84
N LEU A 6 26.16 32.31 27.67
CA LEU A 6 25.33 32.60 26.52
C LEU A 6 26.18 32.79 25.25
N ALA A 7 27.27 33.54 25.36
CA ALA A 7 28.22 33.76 24.24
C ALA A 7 28.87 32.45 23.76
N VAL A 8 29.29 31.57 24.68
CA VAL A 8 29.83 30.26 24.34
C VAL A 8 28.78 29.37 23.64
N ARG A 9 27.54 29.40 24.10
CA ARG A 9 26.45 28.63 23.49
C ARG A 9 26.12 29.11 22.08
N ILE A 10 26.14 30.42 21.82
CA ILE A 10 25.94 30.98 20.48
C ILE A 10 27.08 30.64 19.56
N ALA A 11 28.34 30.79 20.02
CA ALA A 11 29.50 30.44 19.21
C ALA A 11 29.57 28.95 18.86
N VAL A 12 29.20 28.06 19.78
CA VAL A 12 29.14 26.60 19.53
C VAL A 12 28.05 26.26 18.52
N THR A 13 26.86 26.89 18.62
CA THR A 13 25.75 26.65 17.67
C THR A 13 26.06 27.18 16.26
N GLU A 14 26.73 28.31 16.12
CA GLU A 14 27.17 28.83 14.83
C GLU A 14 28.26 27.97 14.20
N ASN A 15 29.22 27.50 14.97
CA ASN A 15 30.27 26.59 14.50
C ASN A 15 29.69 25.24 14.07
N LEU A 16 28.73 24.67 14.81
CA LEU A 16 28.05 23.43 14.43
C LEU A 16 27.22 23.60 13.15
N LYS A 17 26.53 24.73 12.96
CA LYS A 17 25.86 25.05 11.70
C LYS A 17 26.82 25.21 10.52
N LYS A 18 27.96 25.87 10.71
CA LYS A 18 29.02 26.01 9.70
C LYS A 18 29.62 24.66 9.29
N ILE A 19 29.90 23.79 10.27
CA ILE A 19 30.43 22.43 10.03
C ILE A 19 29.38 21.58 9.31
N SER A 20 28.12 21.63 9.72
CA SER A 20 27.01 20.91 9.08
C SER A 20 26.79 21.34 7.63
N ASN A 21 26.84 22.63 7.34
CA ASN A 21 26.68 23.16 5.98
C ASN A 21 27.89 22.85 5.11
N HIS A 22 29.11 22.88 5.67
CA HIS A 22 30.34 22.51 4.93
C HIS A 22 30.41 21.02 4.61
N MET A 23 29.94 20.15 5.51
CA MET A 23 29.81 18.72 5.26
C MET A 23 28.74 18.41 4.21
N LYS A 24 27.58 19.09 4.24
CA LYS A 24 26.55 18.91 3.22
C LYS A 24 27.00 19.30 1.82
N GLN A 25 27.71 20.41 1.65
CA GLN A 25 28.23 20.83 0.34
C GLN A 25 29.36 19.93 -0.19
N LYS A 26 30.26 19.43 0.67
CA LYS A 26 31.36 18.54 0.23
C LYS A 26 30.90 17.12 -0.14
N THR A 27 29.75 16.65 0.38
CA THR A 27 29.32 15.26 0.18
C THR A 27 28.45 15.09 -1.08
N ILE A 28 27.77 16.13 -1.56
CA ILE A 28 26.84 16.04 -2.69
C ILE A 28 27.61 15.99 -4.03
N VAL A 29 28.63 16.82 -4.22
CA VAL A 29 29.35 16.92 -5.50
C VAL A 29 30.10 15.63 -5.88
N PRO A 30 30.86 14.97 -4.96
CA PRO A 30 31.52 13.70 -5.30
C PRO A 30 30.59 12.51 -5.38
N ALA A 31 29.35 12.58 -4.82
CA ALA A 31 28.37 11.51 -4.92
C ALA A 31 27.59 11.50 -6.25
N LEU A 32 27.53 12.64 -6.94
CA LEU A 32 26.74 12.79 -8.18
C LEU A 32 27.14 11.79 -9.28
N PRO A 33 28.43 11.55 -9.59
CA PRO A 33 28.81 10.55 -10.58
C PRO A 33 28.33 9.13 -10.29
N PHE A 34 28.25 8.76 -9.01
CA PHE A 34 27.74 7.44 -8.60
C PHE A 34 26.22 7.34 -8.71
N LEU A 35 25.50 8.46 -8.65
CA LEU A 35 24.05 8.51 -8.82
C LEU A 35 23.63 8.58 -10.30
N LEU A 36 24.48 9.08 -11.19
CA LEU A 36 24.16 9.27 -12.61
C LEU A 36 23.66 8.01 -13.31
N PRO A 37 24.30 6.81 -13.19
CA PRO A 37 23.80 5.61 -13.84
C PRO A 37 22.38 5.22 -13.39
N SER A 38 22.12 5.36 -12.09
CA SER A 38 20.79 5.08 -11.51
C SER A 38 19.75 6.10 -11.97
N LEU A 39 20.07 7.39 -11.94
CA LEU A 39 19.19 8.47 -12.42
C LEU A 39 18.90 8.34 -13.92
N PHE A 40 19.91 7.98 -14.71
CA PHE A 40 19.73 7.71 -16.14
C PHE A 40 18.78 6.53 -16.36
N GLY A 41 18.97 5.42 -15.63
CA GLY A 41 18.06 4.27 -15.69
C GLY A 41 16.63 4.65 -15.32
N VAL A 42 16.42 5.37 -14.23
CA VAL A 42 15.08 5.87 -13.83
C VAL A 42 14.52 6.82 -14.90
N GLY A 43 15.33 7.73 -15.44
CA GLY A 43 14.92 8.64 -16.50
C GLY A 43 14.40 7.89 -17.72
N VAL A 44 15.20 6.97 -18.25
CA VAL A 44 14.89 6.25 -19.51
C VAL A 44 13.74 5.25 -19.32
N PHE A 45 13.76 4.47 -18.24
CA PHE A 45 12.80 3.35 -18.08
C PHE A 45 11.50 3.73 -17.37
N TYR A 46 11.45 4.86 -16.65
CA TYR A 46 10.25 5.29 -15.93
C TYR A 46 9.75 6.66 -16.39
N ALA A 47 10.63 7.69 -16.43
CA ALA A 47 10.18 9.04 -16.74
C ALA A 47 9.77 9.19 -18.22
N VAL A 48 10.53 8.61 -19.16
CA VAL A 48 10.17 8.67 -20.59
C VAL A 48 8.86 7.92 -20.88
N PRO A 49 8.64 6.64 -20.48
CA PRO A 49 7.36 5.97 -20.68
C PRO A 49 6.18 6.69 -20.02
N PHE A 50 6.40 7.26 -18.82
CA PHE A 50 5.38 8.06 -18.15
C PHE A 50 5.02 9.31 -18.95
N ALA A 51 6.00 10.06 -19.45
CA ALA A 51 5.77 11.24 -20.29
C ALA A 51 5.02 10.88 -21.58
N VAL A 52 5.38 9.76 -22.22
CA VAL A 52 4.68 9.23 -23.40
C VAL A 52 3.22 8.86 -23.05
N SER A 53 2.99 8.23 -21.90
CA SER A 53 1.64 7.93 -21.44
C SER A 53 0.82 9.21 -21.19
N VAL A 54 1.42 10.22 -20.56
CA VAL A 54 0.76 11.54 -20.40
C VAL A 54 0.43 12.16 -21.76
N PHE A 55 1.35 12.10 -22.73
CA PHE A 55 1.11 12.58 -24.09
C PHE A 55 -0.10 11.88 -24.73
N PHE A 56 -0.17 10.55 -24.72
CA PHE A 56 -1.31 9.81 -25.26
C PHE A 56 -2.63 10.10 -24.51
N THR A 57 -2.57 10.43 -23.24
CA THR A 57 -3.78 10.83 -22.49
C THR A 57 -4.49 12.04 -23.05
N PHE A 58 -3.74 13.00 -23.62
CA PHE A 58 -4.27 14.26 -24.13
C PHE A 58 -4.33 14.33 -25.67
N THR A 59 -3.98 13.26 -26.37
CA THR A 59 -3.99 13.19 -27.84
C THR A 59 -4.89 12.09 -28.35
N GLN A 60 -5.43 12.26 -29.58
CA GLN A 60 -6.11 11.22 -30.34
C GLN A 60 -5.42 10.99 -31.68
N GLY A 61 -5.61 9.75 -32.22
CA GLY A 61 -4.94 9.31 -33.45
C GLY A 61 -3.54 8.76 -33.17
N VAL A 62 -3.21 7.63 -33.81
CA VAL A 62 -1.88 7.00 -33.69
C VAL A 62 -0.95 7.49 -34.80
N ALA A 63 -1.45 7.55 -36.05
CA ALA A 63 -0.66 7.97 -37.18
C ALA A 63 -0.49 9.52 -37.28
N HIS A 64 -1.53 10.25 -36.91
CA HIS A 64 -1.55 11.72 -36.91
C HIS A 64 -2.10 12.21 -35.56
N PRO A 65 -1.27 12.23 -34.51
CA PRO A 65 -1.72 12.63 -33.19
C PRO A 65 -2.10 14.13 -33.19
N HIS A 66 -3.33 14.42 -32.77
CA HIS A 66 -3.83 15.77 -32.56
C HIS A 66 -4.25 15.97 -31.12
N PHE A 67 -4.13 17.18 -30.62
CA PHE A 67 -4.50 17.49 -29.24
C PHE A 67 -6.02 17.38 -29.05
N ALA A 68 -6.45 16.49 -28.13
CA ALA A 68 -7.85 16.18 -27.86
C ALA A 68 -8.34 16.69 -26.49
N GLY A 69 -7.48 17.39 -25.74
CA GLY A 69 -7.82 17.88 -24.40
C GLY A 69 -8.29 16.75 -23.47
N LEU A 70 -9.48 16.88 -22.90
CA LEU A 70 -10.04 15.90 -21.95
C LEU A 70 -10.97 14.85 -22.61
N GLN A 71 -10.96 14.73 -23.94
CA GLN A 71 -11.88 13.84 -24.66
C GLN A 71 -11.69 12.38 -24.27
N ASN A 72 -10.44 11.92 -24.11
CA ASN A 72 -10.15 10.56 -23.69
C ASN A 72 -10.70 10.26 -22.27
N PHE A 73 -10.69 11.22 -21.38
CA PHE A 73 -11.33 11.07 -20.05
C PHE A 73 -12.85 11.02 -20.15
N ARG A 74 -13.45 11.80 -21.05
CA ARG A 74 -14.89 11.77 -21.28
C ARG A 74 -15.33 10.41 -21.83
N GLU A 75 -14.59 9.87 -22.79
CA GLU A 75 -14.81 8.54 -23.35
C GLU A 75 -14.61 7.47 -22.30
N LEU A 76 -13.51 7.54 -21.53
CA LEU A 76 -13.22 6.63 -20.43
C LEU A 76 -14.38 6.59 -19.41
N TRP A 77 -14.87 7.76 -19.00
CA TRP A 77 -15.98 7.86 -18.03
C TRP A 77 -17.30 7.41 -18.61
N GLY A 78 -17.49 7.53 -19.92
CA GLY A 78 -18.63 6.98 -20.66
C GLY A 78 -18.69 5.45 -20.66
N THR A 79 -17.53 4.79 -20.53
CA THR A 79 -17.39 3.33 -20.60
C THR A 79 -17.89 2.66 -19.32
N ALA A 80 -18.96 1.85 -19.43
CA ALA A 80 -19.55 1.15 -18.27
C ALA A 80 -18.55 0.23 -17.59
N VAL A 81 -17.71 -0.47 -18.37
CA VAL A 81 -16.68 -1.39 -17.88
C VAL A 81 -15.62 -0.66 -17.04
N PHE A 82 -15.23 0.55 -17.45
CA PHE A 82 -14.30 1.36 -16.66
C PHE A 82 -14.91 1.78 -15.32
N ARG A 83 -16.15 2.27 -15.31
CA ARG A 83 -16.82 2.66 -14.07
C ARG A 83 -16.97 1.50 -13.09
N GLN A 84 -17.27 0.31 -13.60
CA GLN A 84 -17.31 -0.91 -12.80
C GLN A 84 -15.93 -1.26 -12.25
N ALA A 85 -14.90 -1.26 -13.10
CA ALA A 85 -13.52 -1.53 -12.69
C ALA A 85 -13.03 -0.55 -11.62
N LEU A 86 -13.32 0.73 -11.78
CA LEU A 86 -13.00 1.78 -10.82
C LEU A 86 -13.74 1.55 -9.49
N GLY A 87 -15.04 1.29 -9.52
CA GLY A 87 -15.84 1.00 -8.33
C GLY A 87 -15.32 -0.20 -7.55
N ASN A 88 -15.02 -1.31 -8.23
CA ASN A 88 -14.42 -2.50 -7.61
C ASN A 88 -13.05 -2.20 -7.01
N THR A 89 -12.22 -1.41 -7.71
CA THR A 89 -10.89 -1.01 -7.22
C THR A 89 -10.99 -0.16 -5.96
N VAL A 90 -11.86 0.84 -5.94
CA VAL A 90 -12.07 1.71 -4.77
C VAL A 90 -12.61 0.91 -3.59
N LEU A 91 -13.59 0.03 -3.83
CA LEU A 91 -14.17 -0.83 -2.81
C LEU A 91 -13.10 -1.75 -2.20
N PHE A 92 -12.29 -2.40 -3.06
CA PHE A 92 -11.23 -3.29 -2.60
C PHE A 92 -10.15 -2.54 -1.83
N LEU A 93 -9.68 -1.39 -2.34
CA LEU A 93 -8.69 -0.56 -1.64
C LEU A 93 -9.22 -0.13 -0.28
N THR A 94 -10.47 0.32 -0.20
CA THR A 94 -11.04 0.77 1.09
C THR A 94 -11.16 -0.39 2.08
N VAL A 95 -11.81 -1.48 1.69
CA VAL A 95 -12.04 -2.63 2.58
C VAL A 95 -10.74 -3.37 2.87
N GLY A 96 -9.99 -3.73 1.82
CA GLY A 96 -8.76 -4.52 1.95
C GLY A 96 -7.69 -3.79 2.73
N LEU A 97 -7.50 -2.49 2.47
CA LEU A 97 -6.47 -1.70 3.15
C LEU A 97 -6.80 -1.44 4.63
N CYS A 98 -8.07 -1.12 4.94
CA CYS A 98 -8.50 -0.96 6.34
C CYS A 98 -8.32 -2.25 7.12
N LEU A 99 -8.73 -3.39 6.55
CA LEU A 99 -8.57 -4.70 7.18
C LEU A 99 -7.11 -5.09 7.31
N LEU A 100 -6.28 -4.83 6.28
CA LEU A 100 -4.84 -5.08 6.32
C LEU A 100 -4.18 -4.35 7.49
N LEU A 101 -4.41 -3.05 7.60
CA LEU A 101 -3.79 -2.24 8.66
C LEU A 101 -4.28 -2.65 10.05
N ALA A 102 -5.57 -2.97 10.20
CA ALA A 102 -6.14 -3.44 11.46
C ALA A 102 -5.55 -4.79 11.88
N LEU A 103 -5.52 -5.77 10.96
CA LEU A 103 -4.97 -7.10 11.24
C LEU A 103 -3.45 -7.06 11.45
N ALA A 104 -2.73 -6.24 10.66
CA ALA A 104 -1.30 -6.09 10.83
C ALA A 104 -0.94 -5.44 12.17
N LEU A 105 -1.70 -4.43 12.61
CA LEU A 105 -1.54 -3.83 13.92
C LEU A 105 -1.83 -4.83 15.04
N PHE A 106 -2.92 -5.59 14.94
CA PHE A 106 -3.25 -6.63 15.90
C PHE A 106 -2.13 -7.68 15.99
N ALA A 107 -1.70 -8.22 14.85
CA ALA A 107 -0.60 -9.19 14.80
C ALA A 107 0.71 -8.61 15.36
N ALA A 108 1.02 -7.34 15.06
CA ALA A 108 2.20 -6.65 15.56
C ALA A 108 2.19 -6.52 17.09
N LEU A 109 1.04 -6.19 17.69
CA LEU A 109 0.89 -6.09 19.16
C LEU A 109 1.09 -7.46 19.85
N VAL A 110 0.64 -8.54 19.22
CA VAL A 110 0.86 -9.91 19.71
C VAL A 110 2.34 -10.30 19.58
N CYS A 111 2.94 -10.06 18.40
CA CYS A 111 4.33 -10.39 18.14
C CYS A 111 5.30 -9.55 19.00
N ALA A 112 4.96 -8.30 19.30
CA ALA A 112 5.85 -7.41 20.06
C ALA A 112 6.00 -7.83 21.53
N LYS A 113 5.03 -8.55 22.10
CA LYS A 113 5.08 -9.08 23.48
C LYS A 113 6.07 -10.25 23.64
N GLY A 114 6.45 -10.92 22.53
CA GLY A 114 7.37 -12.06 22.53
C GLY A 114 8.78 -11.72 22.07
N ARG A 115 9.75 -12.62 22.33
CA ARG A 115 11.03 -12.63 21.62
C ARG A 115 10.80 -13.09 20.19
N PHE A 116 11.68 -12.67 19.25
CA PHE A 116 11.62 -13.10 17.85
C PHE A 116 11.41 -14.61 17.77
N ALA A 117 10.22 -15.03 17.39
CA ALA A 117 9.82 -16.43 17.44
C ALA A 117 9.63 -16.97 16.00
N PRO A 118 9.80 -18.29 15.76
CA PRO A 118 9.58 -18.90 14.45
C PRO A 118 8.20 -18.56 13.83
N GLN A 119 7.19 -18.31 14.66
CA GLN A 119 5.86 -17.92 14.21
C GLN A 119 5.85 -16.59 13.44
N GLU A 120 6.78 -15.67 13.70
CA GLU A 120 6.90 -14.42 12.97
C GLU A 120 7.37 -14.65 11.52
N LEU A 121 8.28 -15.61 11.34
CA LEU A 121 8.71 -16.03 9.99
C LEU A 121 7.55 -16.73 9.24
N ALA A 122 6.71 -17.48 9.95
CA ALA A 122 5.56 -18.14 9.34
C ALA A 122 4.57 -17.13 8.72
N LEU A 123 4.46 -15.92 9.28
CA LEU A 123 3.63 -14.85 8.71
C LEU A 123 4.15 -14.35 7.35
N LEU A 124 5.42 -14.56 7.01
CA LEU A 124 5.99 -14.17 5.72
C LEU A 124 5.83 -15.25 4.64
N LEU A 125 5.61 -16.52 5.02
CA LEU A 125 5.55 -17.63 4.07
C LEU A 125 4.57 -17.39 2.92
N PRO A 126 3.33 -16.90 3.14
CA PRO A 126 2.39 -16.71 2.04
C PRO A 126 2.87 -15.70 0.99
N MET A 127 3.70 -14.73 1.37
CA MET A 127 4.25 -13.72 0.46
C MET A 127 5.31 -14.30 -0.48
N VAL A 128 6.04 -15.32 -0.03
CA VAL A 128 7.16 -15.93 -0.77
C VAL A 128 6.67 -16.96 -1.79
N ILE A 129 5.47 -17.51 -1.61
CA ILE A 129 4.94 -18.53 -2.50
C ILE A 129 4.71 -17.93 -3.91
N PRO A 130 5.22 -18.59 -4.99
CA PRO A 130 5.00 -18.16 -6.36
C PRO A 130 3.50 -18.04 -6.70
N VAL A 131 3.13 -17.02 -7.49
CA VAL A 131 1.73 -16.72 -7.84
C VAL A 131 0.99 -17.93 -8.39
N ASN A 132 1.58 -18.66 -9.36
CA ASN A 132 0.92 -19.82 -9.98
C ASN A 132 0.71 -20.97 -8.99
N SER A 133 1.69 -21.24 -8.11
CA SER A 133 1.56 -22.28 -7.08
C SER A 133 0.48 -21.89 -6.05
N PHE A 134 0.42 -20.62 -5.70
CA PHE A 134 -0.62 -20.10 -4.81
C PHE A 134 -2.00 -20.22 -5.46
N ALA A 135 -2.15 -19.84 -6.73
CA ALA A 135 -3.41 -19.95 -7.47
C ALA A 135 -3.92 -21.39 -7.53
N LEU A 136 -3.03 -22.36 -7.84
CA LEU A 136 -3.38 -23.78 -7.83
C LEU A 136 -3.85 -24.27 -6.44
N GLY A 137 -3.12 -23.89 -5.38
CA GLY A 137 -3.52 -24.18 -4.00
C GLY A 137 -4.87 -23.56 -3.64
N TRP A 138 -5.12 -22.32 -4.07
CA TRP A 138 -6.38 -21.61 -3.85
C TRP A 138 -7.56 -22.29 -4.55
N GLN A 139 -7.37 -22.71 -5.82
CA GLN A 139 -8.37 -23.49 -6.56
C GLN A 139 -8.61 -24.86 -5.93
N SER A 140 -7.56 -25.53 -5.42
CA SER A 140 -7.69 -26.82 -4.73
C SER A 140 -8.47 -26.71 -3.43
N LEU A 141 -8.47 -25.54 -2.79
CA LEU A 141 -9.27 -25.29 -1.58
C LEU A 141 -10.71 -24.87 -1.91
N TRP A 142 -10.88 -23.86 -2.76
CA TRP A 142 -12.15 -23.15 -2.96
C TRP A 142 -12.86 -23.48 -4.27
N GLY A 143 -12.25 -24.26 -5.16
CA GLY A 143 -12.86 -24.69 -6.41
C GLY A 143 -14.09 -25.57 -6.20
N GLN A 144 -14.86 -25.83 -7.25
CA GLN A 144 -16.08 -26.64 -7.17
C GLN A 144 -15.79 -28.05 -6.61
N ASN A 145 -14.67 -28.67 -7.01
CA ASN A 145 -14.20 -29.96 -6.48
C ASN A 145 -13.16 -29.79 -5.37
N GLY A 146 -13.04 -28.61 -4.79
CA GLY A 146 -12.05 -28.25 -3.79
C GLY A 146 -12.35 -28.87 -2.40
N ALA A 147 -11.35 -28.78 -1.52
CA ALA A 147 -11.41 -29.37 -0.19
C ALA A 147 -12.63 -28.86 0.63
N VAL A 148 -12.96 -27.56 0.53
CA VAL A 148 -14.09 -26.96 1.27
C VAL A 148 -15.42 -27.54 0.79
N ASN A 149 -15.64 -27.69 -0.52
CA ASN A 149 -16.85 -28.28 -1.06
C ASN A 149 -16.96 -29.79 -0.73
N ARG A 150 -15.85 -30.51 -0.66
CA ARG A 150 -15.85 -31.90 -0.20
C ARG A 150 -16.29 -32.01 1.28
N LEU A 151 -15.81 -31.10 2.14
CA LEU A 151 -16.24 -31.04 3.53
C LEU A 151 -17.72 -30.67 3.65
N LEU A 152 -18.23 -29.75 2.84
CA LEU A 152 -19.67 -29.42 2.77
C LEU A 152 -20.50 -30.62 2.36
N GLY A 153 -20.03 -31.38 1.35
CA GLY A 153 -20.68 -32.63 0.93
C GLY A 153 -20.74 -33.69 2.02
N LEU A 154 -19.68 -33.85 2.81
CA LEU A 154 -19.69 -34.72 3.99
C LEU A 154 -20.70 -34.26 5.07
N ALA A 155 -20.96 -32.96 5.14
CA ALA A 155 -21.97 -32.36 6.02
C ALA A 155 -23.40 -32.35 5.40
N GLY A 156 -23.61 -33.02 4.25
CA GLY A 156 -24.88 -33.10 3.56
C GLY A 156 -25.33 -31.80 2.88
N ARG A 157 -24.39 -30.87 2.62
CA ARG A 157 -24.67 -29.59 1.93
C ARG A 157 -24.27 -29.65 0.46
N GLU A 158 -24.99 -28.92 -0.36
CA GLU A 158 -24.67 -28.77 -1.76
C GLU A 158 -23.39 -27.97 -2.00
N PRO A 159 -22.62 -28.27 -3.09
CA PRO A 159 -21.42 -27.52 -3.45
C PRO A 159 -21.76 -26.04 -3.72
N VAL A 160 -20.91 -25.17 -3.24
CA VAL A 160 -21.02 -23.71 -3.41
C VAL A 160 -19.96 -23.24 -4.41
N ASP A 161 -20.34 -22.40 -5.36
CA ASP A 161 -19.39 -21.73 -6.24
C ASP A 161 -18.75 -20.54 -5.51
N PHE A 162 -17.69 -20.82 -4.77
CA PHE A 162 -16.94 -19.83 -4.01
C PHE A 162 -16.17 -18.86 -4.89
N LEU A 163 -15.66 -19.32 -6.01
CA LEU A 163 -14.75 -18.53 -6.83
C LEU A 163 -15.48 -17.59 -7.79
N ASN A 164 -16.66 -17.95 -8.29
CA ASN A 164 -17.41 -17.09 -9.23
C ASN A 164 -18.66 -16.47 -8.60
N GLY A 165 -19.08 -16.99 -7.45
CA GLY A 165 -20.29 -16.55 -6.74
C GLY A 165 -20.09 -15.29 -5.89
N ALA A 166 -21.01 -15.06 -4.96
CA ALA A 166 -20.99 -13.92 -4.04
C ALA A 166 -19.76 -13.90 -3.13
N ALA A 167 -19.18 -15.07 -2.83
CA ALA A 167 -18.01 -15.24 -1.99
C ALA A 167 -16.69 -14.85 -2.68
N ALA A 168 -16.65 -14.69 -4.00
CA ALA A 168 -15.43 -14.42 -4.76
C ALA A 168 -14.69 -13.15 -4.27
N PHE A 169 -15.42 -12.06 -4.02
CA PHE A 169 -14.84 -10.81 -3.52
C PHE A 169 -14.27 -10.94 -2.09
N PRO A 170 -15.03 -11.45 -1.09
CA PRO A 170 -14.46 -11.72 0.24
C PRO A 170 -13.25 -12.65 0.22
N LEU A 171 -13.27 -13.68 -0.62
CA LEU A 171 -12.14 -14.59 -0.78
C LEU A 171 -10.91 -13.91 -1.38
N LEU A 172 -11.09 -12.99 -2.33
CA LEU A 172 -9.98 -12.21 -2.86
C LEU A 172 -9.40 -11.26 -1.81
N VAL A 173 -10.26 -10.64 -0.98
CA VAL A 173 -9.81 -9.84 0.17
C VAL A 173 -9.03 -10.73 1.16
N ALA A 174 -9.52 -11.92 1.47
CA ALA A 174 -8.82 -12.87 2.35
C ALA A 174 -7.45 -13.27 1.79
N LEU A 175 -7.38 -13.56 0.49
CA LEU A 175 -6.13 -13.83 -0.21
C LEU A 175 -5.13 -12.68 -0.07
N TYR A 176 -5.59 -11.46 -0.30
CA TYR A 176 -4.78 -10.24 -0.12
C TYR A 176 -4.26 -10.10 1.30
N LEU A 177 -5.12 -10.32 2.30
CA LEU A 177 -4.76 -10.22 3.71
C LEU A 177 -3.73 -11.28 4.10
N ILE A 178 -3.93 -12.54 3.72
CA ILE A 178 -3.02 -13.64 3.99
C ILE A 178 -1.62 -13.33 3.45
N LYS A 179 -1.52 -12.80 2.23
CA LYS A 179 -0.23 -12.52 1.59
C LYS A 179 0.49 -11.30 2.17
N ASN A 180 -0.22 -10.32 2.70
CA ASN A 180 0.37 -9.00 2.99
C ASN A 180 0.42 -8.64 4.48
N THR A 181 -0.42 -9.25 5.33
CA THR A 181 -0.47 -8.93 6.76
C THR A 181 0.86 -9.20 7.46
N GLY A 182 1.54 -10.28 7.10
CA GLY A 182 2.82 -10.65 7.72
C GLY A 182 3.89 -9.57 7.58
N CYS A 183 4.12 -9.08 6.36
CA CYS A 183 5.13 -8.07 6.11
C CYS A 183 4.87 -6.77 6.90
N VAL A 184 3.63 -6.27 6.82
CA VAL A 184 3.24 -5.02 7.51
C VAL A 184 3.29 -5.19 9.03
N SER A 185 2.86 -6.36 9.54
CA SER A 185 2.88 -6.63 10.99
C SER A 185 4.28 -6.68 11.56
N LEU A 186 5.25 -7.25 10.84
CA LEU A 186 6.64 -7.31 11.30
C LEU A 186 7.30 -5.93 11.34
N ILE A 187 7.02 -5.07 10.36
CA ILE A 187 7.50 -3.69 10.35
C ILE A 187 6.94 -2.94 11.58
N LEU A 188 5.63 -3.08 11.85
CA LEU A 188 4.99 -2.47 13.00
C LEU A 188 5.54 -3.04 14.33
N ALA A 189 5.72 -4.36 14.43
CA ALA A 189 6.26 -5.02 15.61
C ALA A 189 7.68 -4.57 15.93
N ALA A 190 8.52 -4.38 14.91
CA ALA A 190 9.88 -3.86 15.10
C ALA A 190 9.88 -2.44 15.71
N VAL A 191 8.98 -1.57 15.24
CA VAL A 191 8.85 -0.22 15.80
C VAL A 191 8.27 -0.25 17.20
N ILE A 192 7.27 -1.11 17.49
CA ILE A 192 6.71 -1.26 18.84
C ILE A 192 7.79 -1.68 19.83
N ARG A 193 8.66 -2.64 19.46
CA ARG A 193 9.79 -3.10 20.31
C ARG A 193 10.84 -2.01 20.52
N ALA A 194 10.97 -1.06 19.61
CA ALA A 194 11.90 0.05 19.72
C ALA A 194 11.40 1.20 20.62
N VAL A 195 10.12 1.18 21.03
CA VAL A 195 9.56 2.19 21.95
C VAL A 195 10.18 1.96 23.33
N PRO A 196 10.82 2.97 23.96
CA PRO A 196 11.38 2.85 25.31
C PRO A 196 10.32 2.50 26.35
N GLN A 197 10.69 1.63 27.30
CA GLN A 197 9.81 1.17 28.38
C GLN A 197 9.26 2.34 29.23
N ASP A 198 10.03 3.42 29.35
CA ASP A 198 9.66 4.64 30.08
C ASP A 198 8.28 5.21 29.66
N TYR A 199 7.88 5.05 28.38
CA TYR A 199 6.56 5.47 27.90
C TYR A 199 5.43 4.63 28.53
N GLN A 200 5.66 3.35 28.71
CA GLN A 200 4.70 2.45 29.32
C GLN A 200 4.63 2.70 30.81
N ASP A 201 5.77 2.83 31.47
CA ASP A 201 5.88 3.08 32.91
C ASP A 201 5.23 4.43 33.28
N ALA A 202 5.50 5.49 32.51
CA ALA A 202 4.85 6.78 32.68
C ALA A 202 3.33 6.71 32.51
N TYR A 203 2.84 5.94 31.52
CA TYR A 203 1.39 5.76 31.32
C TYR A 203 0.75 5.00 32.47
N GLN A 204 1.45 4.01 33.03
CA GLN A 204 0.93 3.17 34.13
C GLN A 204 0.74 3.95 35.43
N LEU A 205 1.41 5.10 35.62
CA LEU A 205 1.16 6.00 36.74
C LEU A 205 -0.25 6.60 36.71
N ASP A 206 -0.79 6.82 35.49
CA ASP A 206 -2.10 7.43 35.30
C ASP A 206 -3.22 6.40 35.08
N SER A 207 -2.90 5.22 34.52
CA SER A 207 -3.90 4.22 34.12
C SER A 207 -3.27 2.84 33.86
N THR A 208 -3.94 1.79 34.33
CA THR A 208 -3.55 0.38 34.11
C THR A 208 -4.11 -0.23 32.81
N SER A 209 -4.88 0.54 32.02
CA SER A 209 -5.54 0.05 30.80
C SER A 209 -4.54 -0.17 29.66
N GLU A 210 -4.27 -1.42 29.28
CA GLU A 210 -3.43 -1.75 28.10
C GLU A 210 -3.99 -1.17 26.81
N TRP A 211 -5.30 -1.23 26.59
CA TRP A 211 -5.95 -0.64 25.43
C TRP A 211 -5.84 0.88 25.40
N GLY A 212 -5.91 1.51 26.57
CA GLY A 212 -5.67 2.94 26.73
C GLY A 212 -4.25 3.33 26.31
N TYR A 213 -3.24 2.53 26.71
CA TYR A 213 -1.84 2.71 26.30
C TYR A 213 -1.68 2.59 24.78
N VAL A 214 -2.23 1.53 24.17
CA VAL A 214 -2.19 1.36 22.71
C VAL A 214 -2.79 2.56 22.00
N ARG A 215 -3.97 3.03 22.42
CA ARG A 215 -4.70 4.11 21.73
C ARG A 215 -4.08 5.50 21.92
N ARG A 216 -3.56 5.78 23.14
CA ARG A 216 -3.11 7.15 23.52
C ARG A 216 -1.61 7.35 23.33
N VAL A 217 -0.82 6.28 23.37
CA VAL A 217 0.65 6.33 23.29
C VAL A 217 1.15 5.64 22.05
N LEU A 218 0.92 4.34 21.88
CA LEU A 218 1.48 3.58 20.77
C LEU A 218 0.94 4.01 19.42
N LEU A 219 -0.37 4.13 19.25
CA LEU A 219 -0.97 4.43 17.95
C LEU A 219 -0.49 5.77 17.36
N PRO A 220 -0.37 6.86 18.12
CA PRO A 220 0.26 8.09 17.64
C PRO A 220 1.73 7.93 17.24
N LEU A 221 2.51 7.15 18.01
CA LEU A 221 3.91 6.86 17.68
C LEU A 221 4.06 6.01 16.43
N LEU A 222 3.14 5.06 16.19
CA LEU A 222 3.12 4.19 15.03
C LEU A 222 2.57 4.86 13.76
N THR A 223 2.03 6.06 13.87
CA THR A 223 1.43 6.80 12.74
C THR A 223 2.29 6.85 11.49
N PRO A 224 3.59 7.21 11.54
CA PRO A 224 4.44 7.21 10.34
C PRO A 224 4.61 5.82 9.74
N THR A 225 4.72 4.81 10.60
CA THR A 225 4.87 3.40 10.17
C THR A 225 3.58 2.85 9.56
N LEU A 226 2.43 3.24 10.08
CA LEU A 226 1.13 2.91 9.48
C LEU A 226 0.97 3.52 8.09
N LEU A 227 1.48 4.73 7.85
CA LEU A 227 1.53 5.31 6.50
C LEU A 227 2.43 4.51 5.56
N ILE A 228 3.58 4.03 6.04
CA ILE A 228 4.44 3.11 5.25
C ILE A 228 3.68 1.81 4.96
N GLY A 229 3.03 1.22 5.96
CA GLY A 229 2.19 0.01 5.79
C GLY A 229 1.06 0.23 4.78
N MET A 230 0.44 1.40 4.78
CA MET A 230 -0.58 1.79 3.80
C MET A 230 -0.01 1.88 2.38
N LEU A 231 1.16 2.49 2.20
CA LEU A 231 1.82 2.57 0.89
C LEU A 231 2.20 1.19 0.36
N LEU A 232 2.74 0.32 1.22
CA LEU A 232 3.02 -1.08 0.88
C LEU A 232 1.73 -1.83 0.53
N GLY A 233 0.67 -1.64 1.30
CA GLY A 233 -0.64 -2.23 1.03
C GLY A 233 -1.20 -1.82 -0.32
N ILE A 234 -1.16 -0.53 -0.66
CA ILE A 234 -1.58 -0.02 -1.98
C ILE A 234 -0.72 -0.64 -3.09
N SER A 235 0.60 -0.65 -2.94
CA SER A 235 1.50 -1.23 -3.93
C SER A 235 1.21 -2.72 -4.15
N ASN A 236 1.03 -3.48 -3.08
CA ASN A 236 0.71 -4.91 -3.13
C ASN A 236 -0.69 -5.18 -3.69
N TYR A 237 -1.65 -4.27 -3.48
CA TYR A 237 -2.95 -4.35 -4.15
C TYR A 237 -2.79 -4.37 -5.67
N PHE A 238 -1.98 -3.47 -6.22
CA PHE A 238 -1.73 -3.45 -7.67
C PHE A 238 -1.00 -4.70 -8.16
N LEU A 239 -0.24 -5.37 -7.32
CA LEU A 239 0.38 -6.67 -7.63
C LEU A 239 -0.62 -7.84 -7.61
N MET A 240 -1.77 -7.71 -6.93
CA MET A 240 -2.83 -8.73 -6.88
C MET A 240 -3.45 -9.03 -8.26
N PHE A 241 -3.32 -8.13 -9.23
CA PHE A 241 -3.72 -8.42 -10.61
C PHE A 241 -3.15 -9.75 -11.12
N ARG A 242 -1.88 -10.03 -10.79
CA ARG A 242 -1.21 -11.29 -11.22
C ARG A 242 -1.88 -12.52 -10.61
N ASP A 243 -2.32 -12.42 -9.35
CA ASP A 243 -3.01 -13.52 -8.66
C ASP A 243 -4.40 -13.75 -9.26
N VAL A 244 -5.16 -12.69 -9.53
CA VAL A 244 -6.47 -12.77 -10.19
C VAL A 244 -6.32 -13.28 -11.62
N TYR A 245 -5.31 -12.81 -12.35
CA TYR A 245 -5.05 -13.27 -13.72
C TYR A 245 -4.64 -14.74 -13.77
N ALA A 246 -3.87 -15.23 -12.79
CA ALA A 246 -3.52 -16.65 -12.69
C ALA A 246 -4.73 -17.55 -12.37
N LEU A 247 -5.74 -17.01 -11.67
CA LEU A 247 -6.97 -17.73 -11.32
C LEU A 247 -8.00 -17.73 -12.45
N TYR A 248 -8.17 -16.63 -13.16
CA TYR A 248 -9.29 -16.39 -14.07
C TYR A 248 -8.89 -15.99 -15.50
N GLY A 249 -7.61 -15.76 -15.76
CA GLY A 249 -7.15 -15.21 -17.04
C GLY A 249 -7.60 -13.77 -17.24
N SER A 250 -7.91 -13.43 -18.49
CA SER A 250 -8.29 -12.07 -18.90
C SER A 250 -9.69 -11.65 -18.45
N ASN A 251 -10.57 -12.62 -18.16
CA ASN A 251 -12.00 -12.39 -17.91
C ASN A 251 -12.44 -12.87 -16.52
N PRO A 252 -12.02 -12.21 -15.42
CA PRO A 252 -12.48 -12.57 -14.10
C PRO A 252 -13.99 -12.24 -13.94
N PRO A 253 -14.66 -12.82 -12.92
CA PRO A 253 -16.03 -12.44 -12.56
C PRO A 253 -16.18 -10.93 -12.41
N ALA A 254 -17.34 -10.39 -12.77
CA ALA A 254 -17.59 -8.95 -12.84
C ALA A 254 -17.20 -8.18 -11.55
N ARG A 255 -17.37 -8.80 -10.37
CA ARG A 255 -16.97 -8.22 -9.07
C ARG A 255 -15.48 -8.20 -8.81
N LEU A 256 -14.70 -8.98 -9.56
CA LEU A 256 -13.22 -9.06 -9.45
C LEU A 256 -12.53 -8.30 -10.58
N TYR A 257 -13.30 -7.76 -11.52
CA TYR A 257 -12.76 -6.97 -12.64
C TYR A 257 -12.36 -5.58 -12.14
N MET A 258 -11.06 -5.32 -12.10
CA MET A 258 -10.45 -4.11 -11.54
C MET A 258 -9.77 -3.26 -12.61
N LEU A 259 -9.27 -2.07 -12.25
CA LEU A 259 -8.61 -1.15 -13.18
C LEU A 259 -7.45 -1.78 -13.95
N GLN A 260 -6.67 -2.68 -13.33
CA GLN A 260 -5.60 -3.37 -14.06
C GLN A 260 -6.12 -4.30 -15.14
N HIS A 261 -7.27 -4.96 -14.94
CA HIS A 261 -7.90 -5.79 -15.98
C HIS A 261 -8.35 -4.91 -17.15
N PHE A 262 -8.95 -3.76 -16.86
CA PHE A 262 -9.34 -2.78 -17.86
C PHE A 262 -8.13 -2.27 -18.67
N MET A 263 -7.05 -1.87 -17.98
CA MET A 263 -5.82 -1.43 -18.62
C MET A 263 -5.17 -2.54 -19.46
N ASN A 264 -5.11 -3.77 -18.92
CA ASN A 264 -4.58 -4.92 -19.64
C ASN A 264 -5.38 -5.24 -20.91
N GLY A 265 -6.72 -5.17 -20.85
CA GLY A 265 -7.59 -5.34 -22.03
C GLY A 265 -7.32 -4.29 -23.11
N ASN A 266 -7.22 -3.01 -22.74
CA ASN A 266 -6.90 -1.92 -23.69
C ASN A 266 -5.47 -2.04 -24.25
N PHE A 267 -4.52 -2.57 -23.47
CA PHE A 267 -3.17 -2.85 -23.95
C PHE A 267 -3.18 -3.88 -25.09
N TYR A 268 -3.89 -5.00 -24.93
CA TYR A 268 -4.00 -6.01 -25.98
C TYR A 268 -4.79 -5.54 -27.20
N GLN A 269 -5.74 -4.63 -27.01
CA GLN A 269 -6.48 -3.98 -28.11
C GLN A 269 -5.72 -2.84 -28.78
N LEU A 270 -4.49 -2.53 -28.32
CA LEU A 270 -3.66 -1.42 -28.79
C LEU A 270 -4.35 -0.05 -28.67
N ASN A 271 -5.28 0.09 -27.74
CA ASN A 271 -5.96 1.35 -27.45
C ASN A 271 -5.12 2.17 -26.45
N HIS A 272 -4.06 2.79 -26.96
CA HIS A 272 -3.10 3.53 -26.14
C HIS A 272 -3.71 4.73 -25.42
N GLN A 273 -4.71 5.38 -26.02
CA GLN A 273 -5.36 6.57 -25.47
C GLN A 273 -6.17 6.23 -24.21
N LEU A 274 -7.07 5.26 -24.30
CA LEU A 274 -7.86 4.81 -23.13
C LEU A 274 -6.99 4.15 -22.06
N LEU A 275 -5.97 3.38 -22.48
CA LEU A 275 -4.99 2.81 -21.57
C LEU A 275 -4.29 3.90 -20.74
N SER A 276 -3.79 4.94 -21.42
CA SER A 276 -3.05 6.03 -20.79
C SER A 276 -3.95 6.91 -19.91
N ALA A 277 -5.18 7.19 -20.35
CA ALA A 277 -6.17 7.90 -19.55
C ALA A 277 -6.54 7.12 -18.26
N ALA A 278 -6.73 5.79 -18.36
CA ALA A 278 -6.99 4.93 -17.21
C ALA A 278 -5.78 4.86 -16.27
N ALA A 279 -4.55 4.81 -16.82
CA ALA A 279 -3.33 4.83 -16.01
C ALA A 279 -3.19 6.14 -15.23
N LEU A 280 -3.43 7.29 -15.86
CA LEU A 280 -3.39 8.59 -15.18
C LEU A 280 -4.51 8.72 -14.13
N ALA A 281 -5.72 8.23 -14.41
CA ALA A 281 -6.81 8.16 -13.44
C ALA A 281 -6.42 7.29 -12.22
N THR A 282 -5.69 6.19 -12.45
CA THR A 282 -5.16 5.32 -11.38
C THR A 282 -4.12 6.05 -10.53
N VAL A 283 -3.21 6.81 -11.14
CA VAL A 283 -2.22 7.64 -10.40
C VAL A 283 -2.93 8.67 -9.53
N LEU A 284 -3.98 9.33 -10.05
CA LEU A 284 -4.78 10.28 -9.27
C LEU A 284 -5.50 9.60 -8.10
N LEU A 285 -6.05 8.40 -8.31
CA LEU A 285 -6.68 7.60 -7.25
C LEU A 285 -5.69 7.27 -6.13
N ILE A 286 -4.49 6.77 -6.49
CA ILE A 286 -3.43 6.44 -5.53
C ILE A 286 -3.02 7.68 -4.74
N THR A 287 -2.72 8.77 -5.45
CA THR A 287 -2.31 10.04 -4.82
C THR A 287 -3.38 10.58 -3.88
N GLY A 288 -4.65 10.51 -4.28
CA GLY A 288 -5.79 10.89 -3.44
C GLY A 288 -5.91 10.03 -2.19
N THR A 289 -5.74 8.70 -2.33
CA THR A 289 -5.79 7.76 -1.20
C THR A 289 -4.67 8.03 -0.20
N VAL A 290 -3.44 8.25 -0.69
CA VAL A 290 -2.27 8.57 0.15
C VAL A 290 -2.45 9.91 0.84
N TRP A 291 -2.92 10.92 0.12
CA TRP A 291 -3.17 12.26 0.68
C TRP A 291 -4.25 12.23 1.77
N PHE A 292 -5.35 11.51 1.54
CA PHE A 292 -6.41 11.32 2.52
C PHE A 292 -5.89 10.58 3.76
N GLY A 293 -5.15 9.48 3.57
CA GLY A 293 -4.52 8.74 4.66
C GLY A 293 -3.60 9.63 5.50
N LYS A 294 -2.76 10.45 4.85
CA LYS A 294 -1.89 11.41 5.55
C LYS A 294 -2.69 12.42 6.37
N ARG A 295 -3.76 13.00 5.81
CA ARG A 295 -4.62 13.95 6.56
C ARG A 295 -5.25 13.32 7.78
N CYS A 296 -5.90 12.16 7.64
CA CYS A 296 -6.51 11.46 8.77
C CYS A 296 -5.51 11.14 9.90
N THR A 297 -4.23 11.03 9.55
CA THR A 297 -3.17 10.67 10.48
C THR A 297 -2.58 11.91 11.17
N VAL A 298 -2.37 13.02 10.43
CA VAL A 298 -1.78 14.27 10.95
C VAL A 298 -2.77 15.00 11.85
N GLU A 299 -4.04 15.13 11.48
CA GLU A 299 -5.07 15.80 12.30
C GLU A 299 -5.24 15.15 13.69
N LYS A 300 -5.08 13.80 13.79
CA LYS A 300 -5.11 13.13 15.09
C LYS A 300 -3.92 13.51 15.99
N THR A 301 -2.77 13.80 15.39
CA THR A 301 -1.55 14.16 16.13
C THR A 301 -1.60 15.62 16.64
N GLU A 302 -2.18 16.53 15.86
CA GLU A 302 -2.33 17.95 16.25
C GLU A 302 -3.43 18.15 17.29
N ASN A 303 -4.58 17.50 17.14
CA ASN A 303 -5.66 17.54 18.15
C ASN A 303 -5.25 16.89 19.49
N GLY A 304 -4.30 15.97 19.49
CA GLY A 304 -3.70 15.43 20.72
C GLY A 304 -2.77 16.42 21.44
N LYS A 305 -2.13 17.34 20.73
CA LYS A 305 -1.27 18.39 21.31
C LYS A 305 -2.06 19.57 21.87
N GLY A 306 -3.16 19.97 21.24
CA GLY A 306 -4.00 21.09 21.67
C GLY A 306 -4.86 20.82 22.91
N ARG A 307 -4.98 19.57 23.38
CA ARG A 307 -5.68 19.21 24.64
C ARG A 307 -4.75 19.13 25.86
N ARG A 308 -3.46 19.42 25.68
CA ARG A 308 -2.44 19.38 26.77
C ARG A 308 -1.94 20.81 27.16
N GLN A 309 -2.57 21.85 26.68
CA GLN A 309 -2.46 23.22 27.19
C GLN A 309 -3.77 23.59 27.91
#